data_069bed2c8fcf0c93c20801bfc163b5fc
#
_entry.id   069bed2c8fcf0c93c20801bfc163b5fc
#
_cell.length_a   1.000
_cell.length_b   1.000
_cell.length_c   1.000
_cell.angle_alpha   90.00
_cell.angle_beta   90.00
_cell.angle_gamma   90.00
#
_symmetry.space_group_name_H-M   'P 1'
#
loop_
_entity.id
_entity.type
_entity.pdbx_description
1 polymer ?
#
loop_
_entity_poly.entity_id
_entity_poly.type
_entity_poly.pdbx_seq_one_letter_code
_entity_poly.pdbx_strand_id
1 'polypeptide(L)'
;MITFIISIAILILGYLIYGKFVEKVFGADPKRATPAITMQDGVDYVPLPWWKIFLIQFLNIAGLGPIFGAILGATYGPVAFLWIVLGCIFAGAVHDYFSGMLSISHGGLSIPEIVGKYMGNGFRQFMRVFTVLLMILVGAVFI
;
A
#
# COMPACT_ATOMS: atom_id res chain seq x y z
N MET A 1 2.63 7.63 27.12
CA MET A 1 4.06 7.64 26.67
C MET A 1 4.60 6.24 26.45
N ILE A 2 4.52 5.33 27.41
CA ILE A 2 5.07 3.96 27.31
C ILE A 2 4.43 3.17 26.16
N THR A 3 3.11 3.18 26.04
CA THR A 3 2.39 2.51 24.95
C THR A 3 2.82 2.98 23.57
N PHE A 4 3.05 4.28 23.40
CA PHE A 4 3.52 4.86 22.14
C PHE A 4 4.93 4.37 21.77
N ILE A 5 5.85 4.36 22.74
CA ILE A 5 7.23 3.88 22.53
C ILE A 5 7.24 2.39 22.17
N ILE A 6 6.44 1.59 22.89
CA ILE A 6 6.30 0.16 22.60
C ILE A 6 5.73 -0.05 21.20
N SER A 7 4.72 0.71 20.81
CA SER A 7 4.11 0.62 19.46
C SER A 7 5.15 0.91 18.37
N ILE A 8 5.95 1.96 18.51
CA ILE A 8 7.03 2.26 17.56
C ILE A 8 8.05 1.12 17.49
N ALA A 9 8.47 0.59 18.64
CA ALA A 9 9.41 -0.51 18.68
C ALA A 9 8.86 -1.76 17.96
N ILE A 10 7.59 -2.10 18.16
CA ILE A 10 6.94 -3.23 17.50
C ILE A 10 6.82 -2.99 15.98
N LEU A 11 6.49 -1.78 15.54
CA LEU A 11 6.45 -1.44 14.11
C LEU A 11 7.82 -1.59 13.45
N ILE A 12 8.89 -1.12 14.10
CA ILE A 12 10.27 -1.28 13.59
C ILE A 12 10.66 -2.76 13.52
N LEU A 13 10.37 -3.54 14.57
CA LEU A 13 10.62 -4.98 14.58
C LEU A 13 9.80 -5.70 13.51
N GLY A 14 8.53 -5.33 13.34
CA GLY A 14 7.68 -5.83 12.27
C GLY A 14 8.28 -5.58 10.89
N TYR A 15 8.76 -4.37 10.63
CA TYR A 15 9.45 -4.05 9.38
C TYR A 15 10.71 -4.89 9.18
N LEU A 16 11.57 -5.01 10.19
CA LEU A 16 12.85 -5.71 10.07
C LEU A 16 12.70 -7.24 9.94
N ILE A 17 11.74 -7.83 10.63
CA ILE A 17 11.56 -9.29 10.69
C ILE A 17 10.50 -9.75 9.69
N TYR A 18 9.28 -9.24 9.86
CA TYR A 18 8.15 -9.67 9.05
C TYR A 18 8.23 -9.12 7.62
N GLY A 19 8.73 -7.90 7.44
CA GLY A 19 8.97 -7.33 6.11
C GLY A 19 9.91 -8.19 5.28
N LYS A 20 11.03 -8.66 5.83
CA LYS A 20 11.94 -9.58 5.13
C LYS A 20 11.30 -10.93 4.80
N PHE A 21 10.45 -11.43 5.69
CA PHE A 21 9.70 -12.65 5.43
C PHE A 21 8.75 -12.47 4.24
N VAL A 22 7.98 -11.38 4.22
CA VAL A 22 7.06 -11.03 3.14
C VAL A 22 7.82 -10.86 1.81
N GLU A 23 8.92 -10.12 1.82
CA GLU A 23 9.78 -9.93 0.64
C GLU A 23 10.26 -11.28 0.07
N LYS A 24 10.69 -12.18 0.94
CA LYS A 24 11.13 -13.53 0.54
C LYS A 24 9.99 -14.38 -0.02
N VAL A 25 8.80 -14.32 0.58
CA VAL A 25 7.62 -15.08 0.14
C VAL A 25 7.14 -14.59 -1.23
N PHE A 26 7.11 -13.29 -1.45
CA PHE A 26 6.67 -12.70 -2.72
C PHE A 26 7.76 -12.66 -3.79
N GLY A 27 9.00 -13.07 -3.47
CA GLY A 27 10.07 -13.27 -4.43
C GLY A 27 10.51 -11.99 -5.13
N ALA A 28 10.70 -10.90 -4.37
CA ALA A 28 11.24 -9.66 -4.93
C ALA A 28 12.64 -9.91 -5.50
N ASP A 29 12.82 -9.65 -6.79
CA ASP A 29 14.10 -9.77 -7.46
C ASP A 29 14.67 -8.36 -7.74
N PRO A 30 15.70 -7.92 -7.00
CA PRO A 30 16.30 -6.60 -7.18
C PRO A 30 17.02 -6.45 -8.52
N LYS A 31 17.30 -7.54 -9.25
CA LYS A 31 17.94 -7.51 -10.57
C LYS A 31 16.94 -7.35 -11.71
N ARG A 32 15.65 -7.55 -11.45
CA ARG A 32 14.61 -7.42 -12.46
C ARG A 32 14.39 -5.94 -12.79
N ALA A 33 14.62 -5.57 -14.04
CA ALA A 33 14.35 -4.22 -14.52
C ALA A 33 12.84 -3.91 -14.41
N THR A 34 12.52 -2.74 -13.88
CA THR A 34 11.12 -2.29 -13.74
C THR A 34 10.58 -1.74 -15.06
N PRO A 35 9.25 -1.69 -15.26
CA PRO A 35 8.65 -1.10 -16.46
C PRO A 35 9.11 0.33 -16.75
N ALA A 36 9.37 1.12 -15.71
CA ALA A 36 9.90 2.48 -15.86
C ALA A 36 11.26 2.54 -16.57
N ILE A 37 12.04 1.44 -16.55
CA ILE A 37 13.33 1.34 -17.25
C ILE A 37 13.15 0.66 -18.61
N THR A 38 12.35 -0.43 -18.66
CA THR A 38 12.21 -1.24 -19.90
C THR A 38 11.28 -0.62 -20.93
N MET A 39 10.33 0.20 -20.51
CA MET A 39 9.32 0.86 -21.36
C MET A 39 9.39 2.38 -21.24
N GLN A 40 10.57 2.93 -20.95
CA GLN A 40 10.74 4.36 -20.74
C GLN A 40 10.29 5.17 -21.97
N ASP A 41 9.32 6.06 -21.78
CA ASP A 41 8.75 6.93 -22.81
C ASP A 41 8.84 8.42 -22.44
N GLY A 42 9.26 8.73 -21.21
CA GLY A 42 9.37 10.09 -20.68
C GLY A 42 8.04 10.73 -20.24
N VAL A 43 6.93 10.05 -20.37
CA VAL A 43 5.58 10.52 -20.01
C VAL A 43 4.95 9.62 -18.95
N ASP A 44 4.65 8.37 -19.30
CA ASP A 44 4.02 7.40 -18.39
C ASP A 44 5.06 6.55 -17.64
N TYR A 45 6.18 6.25 -18.29
CA TYR A 45 7.26 5.44 -17.75
C TYR A 45 8.52 6.27 -17.58
N VAL A 46 8.65 6.88 -16.40
CA VAL A 46 9.79 7.72 -16.05
C VAL A 46 10.56 7.14 -14.88
N PRO A 47 11.85 6.81 -15.03
CA PRO A 47 12.66 6.36 -13.91
C PRO A 47 12.87 7.50 -12.93
N LEU A 48 12.47 7.28 -11.69
CA LEU A 48 12.61 8.22 -10.59
C LEU A 48 13.67 7.76 -9.59
N PRO A 49 14.41 8.67 -8.95
CA PRO A 49 15.29 8.31 -7.86
C PRO A 49 14.47 7.78 -6.67
N TRP A 50 15.05 6.84 -5.93
CA TRP A 50 14.37 6.10 -4.85
C TRP A 50 13.66 6.98 -3.82
N TRP A 51 14.25 8.12 -3.46
CA TRP A 51 13.67 9.04 -2.48
C TRP A 51 12.38 9.72 -2.97
N LYS A 52 12.27 10.01 -4.29
CA LYS A 52 11.01 10.52 -4.87
C LYS A 52 9.92 9.44 -4.85
N ILE A 53 10.27 8.21 -5.20
CA ILE A 53 9.34 7.07 -5.12
C ILE A 53 8.87 6.88 -3.69
N PHE A 54 9.80 6.91 -2.72
CA PHE A 54 9.46 6.83 -1.29
C PHE A 54 8.49 7.95 -0.87
N LEU A 55 8.76 9.21 -1.23
CA LEU A 55 7.88 10.32 -0.89
C LEU A 55 6.49 10.20 -1.51
N ILE A 56 6.39 9.76 -2.77
CA ILE A 56 5.10 9.54 -3.44
C ILE A 56 4.30 8.48 -2.69
N GLN A 57 4.93 7.34 -2.38
CA GLN A 57 4.25 6.27 -1.64
C GLN A 57 3.88 6.68 -0.22
N PHE A 58 4.77 7.40 0.47
CA PHE A 58 4.49 7.93 1.79
C PHE A 58 3.28 8.88 1.79
N LEU A 59 3.18 9.79 0.84
CA LEU A 59 2.06 10.72 0.71
C LEU A 59 0.75 10.02 0.34
N ASN A 60 0.81 8.97 -0.46
CA ASN A 60 -0.36 8.15 -0.78
C ASN A 60 -0.93 7.43 0.43
N ILE A 61 -0.07 6.96 1.35
CA ILE A 61 -0.47 6.25 2.56
C ILE A 61 -0.84 7.24 3.68
N ALA A 62 -0.05 8.29 3.87
CA ALA A 62 -0.23 9.30 4.92
C ALA A 62 -1.37 10.31 4.61
N GLY A 63 -2.47 9.82 4.04
CA GLY A 63 -3.64 10.63 3.76
C GLY A 63 -4.52 10.90 5.00
N LEU A 64 -5.65 11.56 4.79
CA LEU A 64 -6.58 11.93 5.88
C LEU A 64 -7.14 10.71 6.62
N GLY A 65 -7.38 9.59 5.93
CA GLY A 65 -7.88 8.35 6.54
C GLY A 65 -7.05 7.89 7.73
N PRO A 66 -5.74 7.67 7.60
CA PRO A 66 -4.85 7.32 8.71
C PRO A 66 -4.83 8.34 9.85
N ILE A 67 -4.91 9.63 9.54
CA ILE A 67 -4.93 10.69 10.56
C ILE A 67 -6.23 10.66 11.35
N PHE A 68 -7.38 10.74 10.68
CA PHE A 68 -8.69 10.71 11.33
C PHE A 68 -8.99 9.37 11.98
N GLY A 69 -8.57 8.26 11.37
CA GLY A 69 -8.68 6.93 11.96
C GLY A 69 -7.94 6.81 13.28
N ALA A 70 -6.75 7.36 13.39
CA ALA A 70 -5.98 7.38 14.63
C ALA A 70 -6.64 8.28 15.71
N ILE A 71 -7.16 9.45 15.31
CA ILE A 71 -7.89 10.37 16.23
C ILE A 71 -9.16 9.71 16.76
N LEU A 72 -9.97 9.11 15.88
CA LEU A 72 -11.16 8.36 16.29
C LEU A 72 -10.79 7.15 17.16
N GLY A 73 -9.73 6.44 16.80
CA GLY A 73 -9.21 5.32 17.58
C GLY A 73 -8.85 5.70 19.00
N ALA A 74 -8.33 6.92 19.22
CA ALA A 74 -7.98 7.42 20.53
C ALA A 74 -9.18 7.49 21.49
N THR A 75 -10.40 7.65 20.97
CA THR A 75 -11.64 7.65 21.78
C THR A 75 -11.95 6.28 22.42
N TYR A 76 -11.40 5.21 21.85
CA TYR A 76 -11.54 3.83 22.36
C TYR A 76 -10.42 3.41 23.32
N GLY A 77 -9.50 4.35 23.63
CA GLY A 77 -8.42 4.14 24.58
C GLY A 77 -7.24 3.33 24.03
N PRO A 78 -6.39 2.74 24.91
CA PRO A 78 -5.13 2.10 24.52
C PRO A 78 -5.25 0.90 23.57
N VAL A 79 -6.42 0.28 23.49
CA VAL A 79 -6.69 -0.85 22.57
C VAL A 79 -6.50 -0.45 21.12
N ALA A 80 -6.72 0.82 20.77
CA ALA A 80 -6.49 1.34 19.44
C ALA A 80 -5.03 1.16 18.98
N PHE A 81 -4.05 1.28 19.87
CA PHE A 81 -2.64 1.06 19.54
C PHE A 81 -2.37 -0.37 19.08
N LEU A 82 -2.99 -1.35 19.75
CA LEU A 82 -2.87 -2.76 19.34
C LEU A 82 -3.39 -2.96 17.92
N TRP A 83 -4.58 -2.42 17.63
CA TRP A 83 -5.19 -2.54 16.32
C TRP A 83 -4.37 -1.83 15.23
N ILE A 84 -3.90 -0.63 15.48
CA ILE A 84 -3.06 0.13 14.54
C ILE A 84 -1.76 -0.64 14.27
N VAL A 85 -1.05 -1.07 15.31
CA VAL A 85 0.26 -1.74 15.15
C VAL A 85 0.12 -3.07 14.41
N LEU A 86 -0.78 -3.94 14.84
CA LEU A 86 -0.97 -5.25 14.20
C LEU A 86 -1.59 -5.11 12.81
N GLY A 87 -2.56 -4.21 12.65
CA GLY A 87 -3.17 -3.92 11.36
C GLY A 87 -2.18 -3.37 10.33
N CYS A 88 -1.29 -2.46 10.74
CA CYS A 88 -0.24 -1.94 9.86
C CYS A 88 0.76 -3.02 9.47
N ILE A 89 1.20 -3.89 10.40
CA ILE A 89 2.19 -4.93 10.10
C ILE A 89 1.60 -6.02 9.22
N PHE A 90 0.47 -6.63 9.63
CA PHE A 90 -0.05 -7.85 9.02
C PHE A 90 -1.00 -7.63 7.85
N ALA A 91 -1.64 -6.46 7.78
CA ALA A 91 -2.60 -6.15 6.71
C ALA A 91 -2.11 -5.00 5.83
N GLY A 92 -1.96 -3.79 6.37
CA GLY A 92 -1.68 -2.59 5.57
C GLY A 92 -0.39 -2.70 4.76
N ALA A 93 0.74 -2.94 5.43
CA ALA A 93 2.04 -3.02 4.76
C ALA A 93 2.11 -4.17 3.74
N VAL A 94 1.51 -5.32 4.05
CA VAL A 94 1.46 -6.47 3.12
C VAL A 94 0.59 -6.15 1.91
N HIS A 95 -0.57 -5.54 2.11
CA HIS A 95 -1.46 -5.14 1.03
C HIS A 95 -0.76 -4.16 0.07
N ASP A 96 -0.14 -3.12 0.61
CA ASP A 96 0.50 -2.08 -0.19
C ASP A 96 1.72 -2.61 -0.94
N TYR A 97 2.55 -3.40 -0.26
CA TYR A 97 3.68 -4.07 -0.88
C TYR A 97 3.25 -5.01 -2.01
N PHE A 98 2.25 -5.86 -1.76
CA PHE A 98 1.75 -6.83 -2.74
C PHE A 98 1.11 -6.13 -3.95
N SER A 99 0.30 -5.09 -3.71
CA SER A 99 -0.31 -4.31 -4.78
C SER A 99 0.74 -3.65 -5.68
N GLY A 100 1.77 -3.06 -5.09
CA GLY A 100 2.89 -2.47 -5.82
C GLY A 100 3.68 -3.51 -6.63
N MET A 101 4.00 -4.65 -6.03
CA MET A 101 4.74 -5.74 -6.69
C MET A 101 3.95 -6.36 -7.84
N LEU A 102 2.64 -6.55 -7.67
CA LEU A 102 1.76 -7.03 -8.75
C LEU A 102 1.73 -6.04 -9.91
N SER A 103 1.53 -4.76 -9.64
CA SER A 103 1.52 -3.72 -10.66
C SER A 103 2.83 -3.69 -11.45
N ILE A 104 3.97 -3.63 -10.77
CA ILE A 104 5.29 -3.62 -11.41
C ILE A 104 5.52 -4.90 -12.24
N SER A 105 5.10 -6.06 -11.72
CA SER A 105 5.24 -7.35 -12.42
C SER A 105 4.40 -7.46 -13.68
N HIS A 106 3.35 -6.66 -13.80
CA HIS A 106 2.41 -6.64 -14.93
C HIS A 106 2.51 -5.36 -15.78
N GLY A 107 3.66 -4.73 -15.82
CA GLY A 107 3.88 -3.57 -16.68
C GLY A 107 3.22 -2.28 -16.20
N GLY A 108 2.95 -2.14 -14.89
CA GLY A 108 2.28 -0.96 -14.33
C GLY A 108 0.74 -0.99 -14.40
N LEU A 109 0.15 -2.16 -14.68
CA LEU A 109 -1.32 -2.28 -14.74
C LEU A 109 -1.97 -1.97 -13.39
N SER A 110 -3.19 -1.43 -13.45
CA SER A 110 -4.03 -1.23 -12.27
C SER A 110 -4.53 -2.57 -11.68
N ILE A 111 -4.84 -2.59 -10.39
CA ILE A 111 -5.34 -3.81 -9.73
C ILE A 111 -6.60 -4.37 -10.41
N PRO A 112 -7.62 -3.56 -10.80
CA PRO A 112 -8.77 -4.07 -11.53
C PRO A 112 -8.42 -4.79 -12.85
N GLU A 113 -7.40 -4.33 -13.54
CA GLU A 113 -6.95 -4.96 -14.79
C GLU A 113 -6.20 -6.25 -14.54
N ILE A 114 -5.38 -6.30 -13.49
CA ILE A 114 -4.72 -7.54 -13.07
C ILE A 114 -5.75 -8.57 -12.65
N VAL A 115 -6.73 -8.19 -11.82
CA VAL A 115 -7.84 -9.07 -11.43
C VAL A 115 -8.59 -9.57 -12.68
N GLY A 116 -8.86 -8.68 -13.63
CA GLY A 116 -9.50 -9.05 -14.90
C GLY A 116 -8.73 -10.06 -15.71
N LYS A 117 -7.40 -10.02 -15.65
CA LYS A 117 -6.53 -10.97 -16.37
C LYS A 117 -6.62 -12.39 -15.79
N TYR A 118 -6.76 -12.53 -14.48
CA TYR A 118 -6.80 -13.83 -13.79
C TYR A 118 -8.20 -14.34 -13.50
N MET A 119 -9.16 -13.46 -13.23
CA MET A 119 -10.52 -13.81 -12.82
C MET A 119 -11.59 -13.53 -13.88
N GLY A 120 -11.19 -12.95 -15.01
CA GLY A 120 -12.10 -12.67 -16.13
C GLY A 120 -12.74 -11.29 -16.11
N ASN A 121 -13.48 -10.99 -17.18
CA ASN A 121 -13.98 -9.65 -17.48
C ASN A 121 -15.08 -9.19 -16.49
N GLY A 122 -15.89 -10.11 -15.97
CA GLY A 122 -16.92 -9.79 -14.96
C GLY A 122 -16.30 -9.20 -13.69
N PHE A 123 -15.27 -9.84 -13.16
CA PHE A 123 -14.53 -9.34 -11.99
C PHE A 123 -13.81 -8.04 -12.27
N ARG A 124 -13.27 -7.85 -13.49
CA ARG A 124 -12.68 -6.57 -13.89
C ARG A 124 -13.69 -5.42 -13.78
N GLN A 125 -14.90 -5.59 -14.31
CA GLN A 125 -15.92 -4.55 -14.27
C GLN A 125 -16.38 -4.29 -12.84
N PHE A 126 -16.59 -5.36 -12.07
CA PHE A 126 -16.92 -5.22 -10.64
C PHE A 126 -15.86 -4.39 -9.90
N MET A 127 -14.59 -4.71 -10.06
CA MET A 127 -13.50 -3.99 -9.41
C MET A 127 -13.39 -2.53 -9.87
N ARG A 128 -13.65 -2.25 -11.15
CA ARG A 128 -13.67 -0.87 -11.67
C ARG A 128 -14.79 -0.05 -11.03
N VAL A 129 -16.00 -0.58 -10.97
CA VAL A 129 -17.13 0.07 -10.31
C VAL A 129 -16.84 0.29 -8.84
N PHE A 130 -16.31 -0.73 -8.15
CA PHE A 130 -15.90 -0.63 -6.75
C PHE A 130 -14.86 0.47 -6.54
N THR A 131 -13.83 0.55 -7.39
CA THR A 131 -12.81 1.60 -7.31
C THR A 131 -13.39 2.99 -7.49
N VAL A 132 -14.31 3.19 -8.43
CA VAL A 132 -14.98 4.48 -8.63
C VAL A 132 -15.81 4.86 -7.41
N LEU A 133 -16.59 3.94 -6.85
CA LEU A 133 -17.36 4.17 -5.63
C LEU A 133 -16.45 4.52 -4.46
N LEU A 134 -15.34 3.80 -4.31
CA LEU A 134 -14.35 4.06 -3.27
C LEU A 134 -13.75 5.47 -3.41
N MET A 135 -13.42 5.91 -4.62
CA MET A 135 -12.91 7.26 -4.87
C MET A 135 -13.92 8.34 -4.52
N ILE A 136 -15.20 8.12 -4.79
CA ILE A 136 -16.28 9.05 -4.39
C ILE A 136 -16.39 9.11 -2.87
N LEU A 137 -16.34 7.96 -2.18
CA LEU A 137 -16.37 7.90 -0.71
C LEU A 137 -15.15 8.59 -0.08
N VAL A 138 -13.97 8.36 -0.64
CA VAL A 138 -12.75 9.06 -0.20
C VAL A 138 -12.91 10.57 -0.41
N GLY A 139 -13.40 11.01 -1.57
CA GLY A 139 -13.68 12.42 -1.82
C GLY A 139 -14.65 13.04 -0.82
N ALA A 140 -15.68 12.30 -0.42
CA ALA A 140 -16.65 12.77 0.57
C ALA A 140 -16.07 12.97 1.98
N VAL A 141 -14.98 12.27 2.32
CA VAL A 141 -14.28 12.46 3.61
C VAL A 141 -13.47 13.77 3.63
N PHE A 142 -13.17 14.35 2.46
CA PHE A 142 -12.44 15.61 2.34
C PHE A 142 -13.34 16.86 2.35
N ILE A 143 -14.67 16.71 2.36
CA ILE A 143 -15.65 17.78 2.42
C ILE A 143 -16.18 17.94 3.85
#